data_35d11a0a85e8a1f09818f980c2fa6630
#
_entry.id   35d11a0a85e8a1f09818f980c2fa6630
#
_cell.length_a   1.000
_cell.length_b   1.000
_cell.length_c   1.000
_cell.angle_alpha   90.00
_cell.angle_beta   90.00
_cell.angle_gamma   90.00
#
_symmetry.space_group_name_H-M   'P 1'
#
loop_
_entity.id
_entity.type
_entity.pdbx_description
1 polymer ?
#
loop_
_entity_poly.entity_id
_entity_poly.type
_entity_poly.pdbx_seq_one_letter_code
_entity_poly.pdbx_strand_id
1 'polypeptide(L)'
;DAVALAKELGATVVGIADLIGYWSEAEGLDGIGFNKGGTVDLKGARVTMVNASHSSSLMVDGKPVYAGHESGYMIQGEGRTIYVSGDTDIMADMEWMAELHRPEIGILCAGGHYTMDMERAAWAARRYFDFKTVIPCHYDTFPALRQDPEVMRRALPGVDVLTPKVMEAVEL
;
A
#
# COMPACT_ATOMS: atom_id res chain seq x y z
N ASP A 1 8.94 -12.23 -3.56
CA ASP A 1 8.75 -12.90 -2.24
C ASP A 1 7.27 -13.23 -1.95
N ALA A 2 6.28 -12.45 -2.47
CA ALA A 2 4.86 -12.64 -2.13
C ALA A 2 4.35 -14.07 -2.42
N VAL A 3 4.66 -14.63 -3.59
CA VAL A 3 4.25 -15.99 -3.96
C VAL A 3 4.86 -17.05 -3.03
N ALA A 4 6.15 -16.92 -2.74
CA ALA A 4 6.85 -17.86 -1.86
C ALA A 4 6.28 -17.83 -0.45
N LEU A 5 6.09 -16.64 0.13
CA LEU A 5 5.49 -16.46 1.45
C LEU A 5 4.06 -16.97 1.52
N ALA A 6 3.24 -16.69 0.49
CA ALA A 6 1.87 -17.16 0.46
C ALA A 6 1.79 -18.68 0.45
N LYS A 7 2.63 -19.36 -0.33
CA LYS A 7 2.71 -20.83 -0.37
C LYS A 7 3.19 -21.41 0.97
N GLU A 8 4.20 -20.82 1.59
CA GLU A 8 4.73 -21.26 2.88
C GLU A 8 3.70 -21.13 4.00
N LEU A 9 2.94 -20.04 4.02
CA LEU A 9 1.96 -19.74 5.05
C LEU A 9 0.55 -20.28 4.76
N GLY A 10 0.30 -20.81 3.56
CA GLY A 10 -1.03 -21.19 3.09
C GLY A 10 -1.98 -19.97 3.04
N ALA A 11 -1.45 -18.78 2.72
CA ALA A 11 -2.20 -17.55 2.70
C ALA A 11 -2.81 -17.29 1.32
N THR A 12 -4.07 -16.86 1.29
CA THR A 12 -4.72 -16.39 0.06
C THR A 12 -4.18 -15.01 -0.31
N VAL A 13 -3.70 -14.85 -1.54
CA VAL A 13 -3.25 -13.55 -2.06
C VAL A 13 -4.39 -12.86 -2.79
N VAL A 14 -4.59 -11.58 -2.51
CA VAL A 14 -5.57 -10.75 -3.23
C VAL A 14 -4.87 -9.60 -3.95
N GLY A 15 -5.28 -9.31 -5.16
CA GLY A 15 -4.65 -8.25 -5.95
C GLY A 15 -5.28 -8.06 -7.33
N ILE A 16 -4.64 -7.23 -8.14
CA ILE A 16 -5.11 -6.93 -9.50
C ILE A 16 -5.26 -8.22 -10.31
N ALA A 17 -6.38 -8.35 -11.02
CA ALA A 17 -6.78 -9.58 -11.69
C ALA A 17 -5.71 -10.13 -12.65
N ASP A 18 -5.03 -9.26 -13.39
CA ASP A 18 -3.97 -9.63 -14.34
C ASP A 18 -2.80 -10.34 -13.64
N LEU A 19 -2.32 -9.77 -12.53
CA LEU A 19 -1.20 -10.32 -11.76
C LEU A 19 -1.58 -11.64 -11.08
N ILE A 20 -2.74 -11.68 -10.45
CA ILE A 20 -3.21 -12.88 -9.76
C ILE A 20 -3.47 -14.02 -10.76
N GLY A 21 -4.07 -13.71 -11.92
CA GLY A 21 -4.26 -14.68 -12.99
C GLY A 21 -2.94 -15.27 -13.47
N TYR A 22 -1.94 -14.43 -13.70
CA TYR A 22 -0.60 -14.87 -14.08
C TYR A 22 0.04 -15.77 -13.00
N TRP A 23 0.02 -15.38 -11.73
CA TRP A 23 0.59 -16.17 -10.64
C TRP A 23 -0.16 -17.47 -10.38
N SER A 24 -1.48 -17.48 -10.57
CA SER A 24 -2.28 -18.71 -10.44
C SER A 24 -1.91 -19.72 -11.52
N GLU A 25 -1.72 -19.27 -12.76
CA GLU A 25 -1.33 -20.12 -13.89
C GLU A 25 0.14 -20.56 -13.82
N ALA A 26 1.06 -19.62 -13.63
CA ALA A 26 2.50 -19.88 -13.69
C ALA A 26 3.05 -20.52 -12.42
N GLU A 27 2.47 -20.18 -11.27
CA GLU A 27 3.01 -20.56 -9.96
C GLU A 27 2.06 -21.44 -9.14
N GLY A 28 0.84 -21.69 -9.60
CA GLY A 28 -0.18 -22.41 -8.84
C GLY A 28 -0.58 -21.70 -7.53
N LEU A 29 -0.60 -20.36 -7.53
CA LEU A 29 -0.96 -19.57 -6.38
C LEU A 29 -2.49 -19.62 -6.14
N ASP A 30 -2.90 -19.83 -4.88
CA ASP A 30 -4.28 -19.58 -4.47
C ASP A 30 -4.48 -18.06 -4.28
N GLY A 31 -5.26 -17.46 -5.19
CA GLY A 31 -5.44 -16.02 -5.21
C GLY A 31 -6.81 -15.57 -5.67
N ILE A 32 -7.22 -14.39 -5.20
CA ILE A 32 -8.46 -13.73 -5.62
C ILE A 32 -8.10 -12.48 -6.43
N GLY A 33 -8.27 -12.57 -7.75
CA GLY A 33 -8.09 -11.43 -8.65
C GLY A 33 -9.32 -10.54 -8.63
N PHE A 34 -9.12 -9.22 -8.47
CA PHE A 34 -10.17 -8.21 -8.56
C PHE A 34 -9.61 -6.91 -9.15
N ASN A 35 -10.42 -5.89 -9.33
CA ASN A 35 -10.01 -4.63 -9.97
C ASN A 35 -10.38 -3.42 -9.13
N LYS A 36 -9.85 -2.26 -9.52
CA LYS A 36 -10.11 -0.96 -8.86
C LYS A 36 -11.61 -0.71 -8.75
N GLY A 37 -12.06 -0.28 -7.56
CA GLY A 37 -13.46 -0.13 -7.19
C GLY A 37 -14.13 -1.42 -6.69
N GLY A 38 -13.50 -2.59 -6.90
CA GLY A 38 -13.95 -3.86 -6.34
C GLY A 38 -13.58 -4.00 -4.86
N THR A 39 -14.38 -4.80 -4.17
CA THR A 39 -14.14 -5.17 -2.76
C THR A 39 -14.24 -6.66 -2.59
N VAL A 40 -13.29 -7.26 -1.87
CA VAL A 40 -13.32 -8.65 -1.45
C VAL A 40 -13.43 -8.73 0.07
N ASP A 41 -14.15 -9.73 0.57
CA ASP A 41 -14.25 -10.01 2.01
C ASP A 41 -13.40 -11.23 2.36
N LEU A 42 -12.47 -11.04 3.28
CA LEU A 42 -11.54 -12.05 3.75
C LEU A 42 -11.82 -12.34 5.23
N LYS A 43 -12.90 -13.08 5.50
CA LYS A 43 -13.28 -13.50 6.88
C LYS A 43 -13.45 -12.29 7.84
N GLY A 44 -14.09 -11.22 7.36
CA GLY A 44 -14.36 -10.01 8.13
C GLY A 44 -13.38 -8.85 7.87
N ALA A 45 -12.28 -9.07 7.17
CA ALA A 45 -11.45 -8.01 6.61
C ALA A 45 -11.91 -7.70 5.18
N ARG A 46 -12.50 -6.54 4.97
CA ARG A 46 -12.94 -6.08 3.65
C ARG A 46 -11.82 -5.27 3.00
N VAL A 47 -11.36 -5.74 1.84
CA VAL A 47 -10.29 -5.10 1.07
C VAL A 47 -10.87 -4.50 -0.20
N THR A 48 -10.85 -3.18 -0.30
CA THR A 48 -11.24 -2.43 -1.51
C THR A 48 -10.01 -1.95 -2.24
N MET A 49 -9.90 -2.26 -3.54
CA MET A 49 -8.81 -1.74 -4.37
C MET A 49 -9.12 -0.33 -4.84
N VAL A 50 -8.17 0.57 -4.64
CA VAL A 50 -8.26 1.99 -5.03
C VAL A 50 -7.12 2.38 -5.98
N ASN A 51 -7.17 3.59 -6.51
CA ASN A 51 -6.14 4.09 -7.42
C ASN A 51 -4.78 4.28 -6.73
N ALA A 52 -3.74 4.11 -7.53
CA ALA A 52 -2.37 4.56 -7.30
C ALA A 52 -1.83 5.13 -8.62
N SER A 53 -0.74 5.88 -8.58
CA SER A 53 -0.09 6.47 -9.74
C SER A 53 1.38 6.07 -9.76
N HIS A 54 1.66 5.01 -10.49
CA HIS A 54 2.99 4.39 -10.57
C HIS A 54 3.09 3.53 -11.84
N SER A 55 4.17 2.82 -12.04
CA SER A 55 4.28 1.75 -13.03
C SER A 55 4.02 0.39 -12.38
N SER A 56 3.58 -0.58 -13.20
CA SER A 56 3.35 -1.94 -12.73
C SER A 56 3.85 -2.96 -13.75
N SER A 57 4.90 -3.69 -13.38
CA SER A 57 5.46 -4.75 -14.23
C SER A 57 6.09 -5.86 -13.40
N LEU A 58 6.16 -7.04 -13.99
CA LEU A 58 6.95 -8.18 -13.52
C LEU A 58 8.15 -8.39 -14.43
N MET A 59 9.25 -8.86 -13.86
CA MET A 59 10.38 -9.37 -14.64
C MET A 59 10.17 -10.86 -14.93
N VAL A 60 9.94 -11.18 -16.19
CA VAL A 60 9.80 -12.56 -16.69
C VAL A 60 10.91 -12.80 -17.71
N ASP A 61 11.76 -13.78 -17.45
CA ASP A 61 12.92 -14.10 -18.30
C ASP A 61 13.80 -12.88 -18.66
N GLY A 62 14.00 -12.00 -17.67
CA GLY A 62 14.80 -10.80 -17.81
C GLY A 62 14.14 -9.65 -18.60
N LYS A 63 12.85 -9.75 -18.89
CA LYS A 63 12.07 -8.72 -19.59
C LYS A 63 10.92 -8.21 -18.72
N PRO A 64 10.63 -6.90 -18.72
CA PRO A 64 9.46 -6.37 -18.05
C PRO A 64 8.19 -6.77 -18.81
N VAL A 65 7.23 -7.34 -18.10
CA VAL A 65 5.90 -7.71 -18.58
C VAL A 65 4.86 -6.94 -17.77
N TYR A 66 3.84 -6.45 -18.44
CA TYR A 66 2.73 -5.77 -17.77
C TYR A 66 2.06 -6.69 -16.74
N ALA A 67 1.82 -6.17 -15.53
CA ALA A 67 1.31 -6.94 -14.41
C ALA A 67 -0.03 -6.39 -13.86
N GLY A 68 -0.81 -5.73 -14.70
CA GLY A 68 -2.01 -5.02 -14.29
C GLY A 68 -1.70 -3.58 -13.86
N HIS A 69 -2.70 -2.84 -13.46
CA HIS A 69 -2.54 -1.47 -12.96
C HIS A 69 -2.02 -1.46 -11.51
N GLU A 70 -1.17 -0.47 -11.24
CA GLU A 70 -0.75 -0.10 -9.89
C GLU A 70 -1.97 0.20 -9.00
N SER A 71 -1.90 -0.12 -7.73
CA SER A 71 -3.06 -0.05 -6.85
C SER A 71 -2.68 0.22 -5.39
N GLY A 72 -3.55 0.97 -4.72
CA GLY A 72 -3.63 1.05 -3.28
C GLY A 72 -4.82 0.24 -2.75
N TYR A 73 -4.93 0.15 -1.42
CA TYR A 73 -5.98 -0.63 -0.78
C TYR A 73 -6.57 0.09 0.43
N MET A 74 -7.89 0.03 0.56
CA MET A 74 -8.61 0.35 1.79
C MET A 74 -8.98 -0.96 2.48
N ILE A 75 -8.44 -1.19 3.66
CA ILE A 75 -8.66 -2.40 4.45
C ILE A 75 -9.54 -2.04 5.63
N GLN A 76 -10.72 -2.63 5.70
CA GLN A 76 -11.72 -2.38 6.74
C GLN A 76 -11.93 -3.64 7.57
N GLY A 77 -11.81 -3.52 8.88
CA GLY A 77 -12.04 -4.61 9.83
C GLY A 77 -11.95 -4.08 11.26
N GLU A 78 -12.58 -4.76 12.20
CA GLU A 78 -12.53 -4.44 13.64
C GLU A 78 -12.89 -2.98 13.98
N GLY A 79 -13.77 -2.38 13.17
CA GLY A 79 -14.20 -0.98 13.35
C GLY A 79 -13.19 0.07 12.88
N ARG A 80 -12.13 -0.33 12.19
CA ARG A 80 -11.08 0.55 11.67
C ARG A 80 -10.99 0.50 10.15
N THR A 81 -10.43 1.55 9.57
CA THR A 81 -10.08 1.61 8.14
C THR A 81 -8.63 2.00 8.00
N ILE A 82 -7.87 1.20 7.25
CA ILE A 82 -6.46 1.42 6.95
C ILE A 82 -6.35 1.72 5.44
N TYR A 83 -5.67 2.79 5.09
CA TYR A 83 -5.23 3.04 3.72
C TYR A 83 -3.79 2.57 3.55
N VAL A 84 -3.58 1.61 2.65
CA VAL A 84 -2.25 1.21 2.18
C VAL A 84 -2.06 1.81 0.80
N SER A 85 -1.16 2.76 0.66
CA SER A 85 -1.03 3.52 -0.59
C SER A 85 -0.54 2.68 -1.77
N GLY A 86 0.18 1.59 -1.49
CA GLY A 86 1.05 0.99 -2.50
C GLY A 86 2.13 2.00 -2.93
N ASP A 87 2.80 1.70 -4.01
CA ASP A 87 3.75 2.65 -4.61
C ASP A 87 2.97 3.66 -5.44
N THR A 88 3.11 4.94 -5.12
CA THR A 88 2.32 6.00 -5.75
C THR A 88 2.98 7.36 -5.65
N ASP A 89 2.56 8.28 -6.52
CA ASP A 89 2.65 9.72 -6.30
C ASP A 89 1.34 10.26 -5.70
N ILE A 90 1.30 11.58 -5.44
CA ILE A 90 0.11 12.32 -5.03
C ILE A 90 -0.92 12.31 -6.18
N MET A 91 -2.18 12.04 -5.86
CA MET A 91 -3.27 12.05 -6.82
C MET A 91 -4.45 12.86 -6.29
N ALA A 92 -5.20 13.51 -7.20
CA ALA A 92 -6.45 14.16 -6.85
C ALA A 92 -7.50 13.18 -6.30
N ASP A 93 -7.45 11.93 -6.73
CA ASP A 93 -8.33 10.85 -6.27
C ASP A 93 -8.25 10.61 -4.76
N MET A 94 -7.16 10.99 -4.10
CA MET A 94 -7.02 10.89 -2.65
C MET A 94 -8.13 11.66 -1.90
N GLU A 95 -8.70 12.70 -2.51
CA GLU A 95 -9.80 13.48 -1.93
C GLU A 95 -11.07 12.63 -1.77
N TRP A 96 -11.58 12.05 -2.85
CA TRP A 96 -12.79 11.19 -2.78
C TRP A 96 -12.53 9.89 -2.04
N MET A 97 -11.30 9.35 -2.11
CA MET A 97 -10.90 8.16 -1.36
C MET A 97 -10.99 8.39 0.15
N ALA A 98 -10.54 9.57 0.60
CA ALA A 98 -10.65 9.97 2.00
C ALA A 98 -12.11 10.20 2.44
N GLU A 99 -12.91 10.89 1.62
CA GLU A 99 -14.33 11.14 1.93
C GLU A 99 -15.15 9.85 2.03
N LEU A 100 -14.95 8.94 1.08
CA LEU A 100 -15.72 7.70 0.95
C LEU A 100 -15.34 6.67 2.03
N HIS A 101 -14.05 6.47 2.25
CA HIS A 101 -13.55 5.37 3.09
C HIS A 101 -13.16 5.81 4.50
N ARG A 102 -12.86 7.10 4.71
CA ARG A 102 -12.49 7.70 6.00
C ARG A 102 -11.43 6.89 6.76
N PRO A 103 -10.29 6.58 6.13
CA PRO A 103 -9.24 5.84 6.80
C PRO A 103 -8.64 6.66 7.94
N GLU A 104 -8.49 6.04 9.10
CA GLU A 104 -7.85 6.66 10.26
C GLU A 104 -6.36 6.30 10.39
N ILE A 105 -5.92 5.31 9.63
CA ILE A 105 -4.54 4.83 9.59
C ILE A 105 -4.04 4.87 8.14
N GLY A 106 -2.89 5.48 7.92
CA GLY A 106 -2.21 5.53 6.62
C GLY A 106 -0.90 4.77 6.63
N ILE A 107 -0.73 3.75 5.78
CA ILE A 107 0.56 3.13 5.48
C ILE A 107 0.99 3.70 4.13
N LEU A 108 1.95 4.63 4.14
CA LEU A 108 2.27 5.46 2.99
C LEU A 108 3.69 5.22 2.49
N CYS A 109 3.85 5.00 1.18
CA CYS A 109 5.17 4.97 0.56
C CYS A 109 5.88 6.32 0.72
N ALA A 110 7.16 6.29 1.10
CA ALA A 110 7.91 7.50 1.43
C ALA A 110 9.41 7.39 1.08
N GLY A 111 9.76 6.63 0.05
CA GLY A 111 11.14 6.34 -0.34
C GLY A 111 11.84 7.40 -1.18
N GLY A 112 11.10 8.27 -1.84
CA GLY A 112 11.59 9.45 -2.57
C GLY A 112 12.09 9.17 -3.99
N HIS A 113 12.87 8.14 -4.23
CA HIS A 113 13.45 7.91 -5.57
C HIS A 113 12.45 7.35 -6.57
N TYR A 114 11.63 6.41 -6.14
CA TYR A 114 10.64 5.74 -6.97
C TYR A 114 9.20 6.12 -6.64
N THR A 115 8.97 6.66 -5.45
CA THR A 115 7.66 7.01 -4.92
C THR A 115 7.70 8.42 -4.31
N MET A 116 6.64 8.82 -3.61
CA MET A 116 6.68 10.02 -2.75
C MET A 116 7.87 9.93 -1.78
N ASP A 117 8.46 11.07 -1.44
CA ASP A 117 9.35 11.21 -0.29
C ASP A 117 8.55 11.52 0.99
N MET A 118 9.25 11.71 2.12
CA MET A 118 8.60 12.02 3.40
C MET A 118 7.80 13.34 3.38
N GLU A 119 8.28 14.35 2.65
CA GLU A 119 7.59 15.64 2.50
C GLU A 119 6.30 15.52 1.69
N ARG A 120 6.38 14.84 0.54
CA ARG A 120 5.23 14.64 -0.35
C ARG A 120 4.16 13.77 0.31
N ALA A 121 4.56 12.67 0.95
CA ALA A 121 3.65 11.78 1.67
C ALA A 121 2.97 12.51 2.83
N ALA A 122 3.71 13.30 3.61
CA ALA A 122 3.14 14.12 4.67
C ALA A 122 2.21 15.22 4.13
N TRP A 123 2.56 15.83 2.99
CA TRP A 123 1.69 16.81 2.34
C TRP A 123 0.37 16.18 1.91
N ALA A 124 0.41 15.00 1.25
CA ALA A 124 -0.78 14.27 0.84
C ALA A 124 -1.66 13.87 2.04
N ALA A 125 -1.03 13.33 3.08
CA ALA A 125 -1.71 12.97 4.33
C ALA A 125 -2.48 14.17 4.92
N ARG A 126 -1.82 15.32 5.08
CA ARG A 126 -2.43 16.54 5.63
C ARG A 126 -3.47 17.16 4.71
N ARG A 127 -3.28 17.07 3.39
CA ARG A 127 -4.17 17.73 2.42
C ARG A 127 -5.48 16.99 2.24
N TYR A 128 -5.45 15.67 2.27
CA TYR A 128 -6.58 14.85 1.86
C TYR A 128 -7.20 14.02 2.97
N PHE A 129 -6.44 13.62 3.97
CA PHE A 129 -6.87 12.63 4.97
C PHE A 129 -6.94 13.21 6.39
N ASP A 130 -7.72 12.55 7.24
CA ASP A 130 -7.79 12.82 8.69
C ASP A 130 -7.20 11.63 9.45
N PHE A 131 -5.95 11.30 9.15
CA PHE A 131 -5.26 10.20 9.80
C PHE A 131 -4.98 10.49 11.27
N LYS A 132 -5.22 9.50 12.13
CA LYS A 132 -4.75 9.48 13.51
C LYS A 132 -3.32 8.94 13.57
N THR A 133 -3.02 7.94 12.73
CA THR A 133 -1.73 7.28 12.67
C THR A 133 -1.23 7.19 11.23
N VAL A 134 0.06 7.46 11.02
CA VAL A 134 0.74 7.25 9.74
C VAL A 134 1.98 6.37 9.96
N ILE A 135 2.15 5.38 9.10
CA ILE A 135 3.32 4.50 9.07
C ILE A 135 3.98 4.68 7.71
N PRO A 136 5.10 5.41 7.61
CA PRO A 136 5.86 5.49 6.37
C PRO A 136 6.48 4.12 6.05
N CYS A 137 6.42 3.72 4.79
CA CYS A 137 7.02 2.49 4.29
C CYS A 137 7.84 2.74 3.03
N HIS A 138 8.46 1.70 2.47
CA HIS A 138 9.25 1.78 1.24
C HIS A 138 10.42 2.77 1.34
N TYR A 139 11.08 2.89 2.50
CA TYR A 139 12.23 3.76 2.70
C TYR A 139 13.38 3.04 3.42
N ASP A 140 14.58 3.59 3.33
CA ASP A 140 15.82 3.20 4.05
C ASP A 140 16.30 1.75 3.85
N THR A 141 15.80 1.04 2.82
CA THR A 141 16.21 -0.34 2.50
C THR A 141 17.49 -0.42 1.68
N PHE A 142 17.79 0.62 0.90
CA PHE A 142 19.05 0.79 0.15
C PHE A 142 19.32 2.29 -0.10
N PRO A 143 20.55 2.68 -0.54
CA PRO A 143 20.98 4.09 -0.53
C PRO A 143 20.07 5.09 -1.24
N ALA A 144 19.44 4.69 -2.35
CA ALA A 144 18.55 5.57 -3.10
C ALA A 144 17.22 5.90 -2.37
N LEU A 145 16.83 5.07 -1.39
CA LEU A 145 15.60 5.24 -0.61
C LEU A 145 15.86 5.84 0.79
N ARG A 146 17.06 6.39 1.03
CA ARG A 146 17.39 6.95 2.34
C ARG A 146 16.58 8.20 2.62
N GLN A 147 15.76 8.15 3.68
CA GLN A 147 14.87 9.23 4.11
C GLN A 147 14.93 9.38 5.65
N ASP A 148 14.59 10.58 6.13
CA ASP A 148 14.47 10.87 7.56
C ASP A 148 13.00 10.99 7.98
N PRO A 149 12.45 10.04 8.76
CA PRO A 149 11.06 10.11 9.23
C PRO A 149 10.72 11.35 10.06
N GLU A 150 11.71 12.03 10.63
CA GLU A 150 11.51 13.27 11.39
C GLU A 150 10.93 14.40 10.50
N VAL A 151 11.17 14.34 9.20
CA VAL A 151 10.54 15.25 8.23
C VAL A 151 9.01 15.10 8.28
N MET A 152 8.52 13.85 8.25
CA MET A 152 7.08 13.56 8.32
C MET A 152 6.49 13.91 9.69
N ARG A 153 7.17 13.59 10.79
CA ARG A 153 6.72 13.94 12.15
C ARG A 153 6.54 15.44 12.33
N ARG A 154 7.48 16.24 11.85
CA ARG A 154 7.36 17.73 11.91
C ARG A 154 6.23 18.26 11.03
N ALA A 155 5.96 17.62 9.90
CA ALA A 155 4.94 18.04 8.95
C ALA A 155 3.52 17.65 9.35
N LEU A 156 3.35 16.67 10.26
CA LEU A 156 2.08 16.11 10.71
C LEU A 156 1.86 16.30 12.23
N PRO A 157 1.78 17.54 12.74
CA PRO A 157 1.55 17.77 14.16
C PRO A 157 0.18 17.21 14.57
N GLY A 158 0.15 16.41 15.64
CA GLY A 158 -1.07 15.77 16.14
C GLY A 158 -1.43 14.42 15.49
N VAL A 159 -0.60 13.92 14.58
CA VAL A 159 -0.69 12.58 14.02
C VAL A 159 0.43 11.72 14.58
N ASP A 160 0.12 10.50 14.99
CA ASP A 160 1.11 9.54 15.44
C ASP A 160 1.87 8.97 14.23
N VAL A 161 3.12 9.41 14.04
CA VAL A 161 4.00 8.88 12.98
C VAL A 161 4.84 7.75 13.56
N LEU A 162 4.46 6.52 13.28
CA LEU A 162 5.11 5.31 13.78
C LEU A 162 6.14 4.79 12.77
N THR A 163 7.30 4.44 13.29
CA THR A 163 8.41 3.90 12.48
C THR A 163 8.94 2.61 13.12
N PRO A 164 8.13 1.53 13.09
CA PRO A 164 8.53 0.25 13.66
C PRO A 164 9.78 -0.29 12.97
N LYS A 165 10.58 -1.01 13.71
CA LYS A 165 11.68 -1.78 13.13
C LYS A 165 11.12 -2.94 12.31
N VAL A 166 11.92 -3.44 11.38
CA VAL A 166 11.56 -4.65 10.63
C VAL A 166 11.24 -5.79 11.60
N MET A 167 10.09 -6.45 11.41
CA MET A 167 9.54 -7.52 12.26
C MET A 167 9.08 -7.08 13.67
N GLU A 168 9.01 -5.79 13.94
CA GLU A 168 8.41 -5.27 15.17
C GLU A 168 6.90 -5.15 15.02
N ALA A 169 6.13 -5.80 15.89
CA ALA A 169 4.68 -5.66 15.91
C ALA A 169 4.29 -4.32 16.56
N VAL A 170 3.30 -3.66 15.99
CA VAL A 170 2.72 -2.42 16.52
C VAL A 170 1.24 -2.67 16.79
N GLU A 171 0.80 -2.35 17.99
CA GLU A 171 -0.63 -2.28 18.32
C GLU A 171 -1.17 -0.88 17.97
N LEU A 172 -2.32 -0.83 17.28
CA LEU A 172 -2.95 0.38 16.77
C LEU A 172 -4.32 0.62 17.42
#